data_f16691686d0c60f04b7bb7bc623ee332
#
_entry.id   f16691686d0c60f04b7bb7bc623ee332
#
_cell.length_a   1.000
_cell.length_b   1.000
_cell.length_c   1.000
_cell.angle_alpha   90.00
_cell.angle_beta   90.00
_cell.angle_gamma   90.00
#
_symmetry.space_group_name_H-M   'P 1'
#
loop_
_entity.id
_entity.type
_entity.pdbx_description
1 polymer ?
#
loop_
_entity_poly.entity_id
_entity_poly.type
_entity_poly.pdbx_seq_one_letter_code
_entity_poly.pdbx_strand_id
1 'polypeptide(L)'
;RKEYVDLYVNYVFNKSVQKPFEDFMQGFLRGCPARNWKMFFPEELQVLLQGYTTFDWHLLEKNVKYSQYEKLDQTIRNFWTVFHKLPEEKKKMFLVFLSGSDRITGYGLECFRFCITDPQLDNPDEFCPYASTCSLILFLPR
;
A
#
# COMPACT_ATOMS: atom_id res chain seq x y z
N ARG A 1 38.61 12.49 -23.33
CA ARG A 1 37.13 12.65 -23.22
C ARG A 1 36.49 11.47 -22.49
N LYS A 2 36.84 10.21 -22.83
CA LYS A 2 36.32 9.01 -22.16
C LYS A 2 36.76 8.97 -20.68
N GLU A 3 38.02 9.18 -20.39
CA GLU A 3 38.56 9.19 -19.04
C GLU A 3 37.86 10.23 -18.12
N TYR A 4 37.53 11.42 -18.64
CA TYR A 4 36.78 12.42 -17.89
C TYR A 4 35.37 11.93 -17.54
N VAL A 5 34.70 11.30 -18.49
CA VAL A 5 33.36 10.74 -18.26
C VAL A 5 33.41 9.64 -17.20
N ASP A 6 34.40 8.75 -17.29
CA ASP A 6 34.55 7.65 -16.34
C ASP A 6 34.86 8.17 -14.92
N LEU A 7 35.72 9.20 -14.80
CA LEU A 7 36.00 9.87 -13.52
C LEU A 7 34.78 10.58 -12.96
N TYR A 8 34.02 11.29 -13.80
CA TYR A 8 32.80 12.00 -13.39
C TYR A 8 31.72 11.02 -12.91
N VAL A 9 31.47 9.96 -13.67
CA VAL A 9 30.53 8.89 -13.29
C VAL A 9 30.93 8.25 -11.97
N ASN A 10 32.21 7.89 -11.83
CA ASN A 10 32.71 7.31 -10.58
C ASN A 10 32.59 8.28 -9.39
N TYR A 11 32.84 9.57 -9.61
CA TYR A 11 32.66 10.57 -8.55
C TYR A 11 31.16 10.66 -8.13
N VAL A 12 30.26 10.84 -9.09
CA VAL A 12 28.83 11.05 -8.81
C VAL A 12 28.19 9.82 -8.16
N PHE A 13 28.44 8.63 -8.70
CA PHE A 13 27.74 7.41 -8.25
C PHE A 13 28.47 6.63 -7.15
N ASN A 14 29.72 6.90 -6.90
CA ASN A 14 30.49 6.19 -5.87
C ASN A 14 31.06 7.13 -4.81
N LYS A 15 32.00 7.99 -5.20
CA LYS A 15 32.78 8.77 -4.22
C LYS A 15 31.93 9.77 -3.43
N SER A 16 31.06 10.53 -4.10
CA SER A 16 30.25 11.57 -3.45
C SER A 16 29.20 11.00 -2.49
N VAL A 17 28.74 9.78 -2.75
CA VAL A 17 27.68 9.12 -1.95
C VAL A 17 28.22 8.10 -0.96
N GLN A 18 29.52 7.78 -1.02
CA GLN A 18 30.12 6.70 -0.23
C GLN A 18 29.88 6.87 1.28
N LYS A 19 30.24 8.02 1.83
CA LYS A 19 30.10 8.25 3.28
C LYS A 19 28.65 8.29 3.75
N PRO A 20 27.73 9.03 3.09
CA PRO A 20 26.30 8.97 3.42
C PRO A 20 25.72 7.56 3.31
N PHE A 21 26.15 6.80 2.30
CA PHE A 21 25.70 5.42 2.12
C PHE A 21 26.19 4.48 3.23
N GLU A 22 27.46 4.60 3.63
CA GLU A 22 28.02 3.83 4.75
C GLU A 22 27.26 4.11 6.06
N ASP A 23 26.98 5.37 6.36
CA ASP A 23 26.23 5.78 7.55
C ASP A 23 24.79 5.27 7.51
N PHE A 24 24.12 5.36 6.34
CA PHE A 24 22.80 4.76 6.11
C PHE A 24 22.81 3.25 6.34
N MET A 25 23.78 2.55 5.76
CA MET A 25 23.88 1.09 5.88
C MET A 25 24.08 0.63 7.32
N GLN A 26 24.84 1.37 8.12
CA GLN A 26 24.99 1.05 9.54
C GLN A 26 23.65 1.10 10.30
N GLY A 27 22.82 2.10 10.02
CA GLY A 27 21.47 2.22 10.58
C GLY A 27 20.53 1.14 10.05
N PHE A 28 20.52 0.95 8.73
CA PHE A 28 19.67 -0.02 8.06
C PHE A 28 19.89 -1.46 8.55
N LEU A 29 21.17 -1.87 8.72
CA LEU A 29 21.51 -3.20 9.19
C LEU A 29 21.15 -3.47 10.66
N ARG A 30 20.91 -2.42 11.46
CA ARG A 30 20.38 -2.56 12.82
C ARG A 30 18.89 -2.91 12.81
N GLY A 31 18.13 -2.30 11.90
CA GLY A 31 16.69 -2.57 11.75
C GLY A 31 16.38 -3.81 10.90
N CYS A 32 17.25 -4.10 9.93
CA CYS A 32 17.12 -5.23 9.01
C CYS A 32 18.34 -6.14 9.08
N PRO A 33 18.52 -6.92 10.16
CA PRO A 33 19.71 -7.76 10.35
C PRO A 33 19.79 -8.94 9.38
N ALA A 34 18.77 -9.15 8.56
CA ALA A 34 18.70 -10.26 7.64
C ALA A 34 19.79 -10.17 6.58
N ARG A 35 20.68 -11.13 6.57
CA ARG A 35 21.69 -11.30 5.53
C ARG A 35 21.12 -11.51 4.13
N ASN A 36 19.81 -11.70 4.04
CA ASN A 36 19.08 -12.14 2.86
C ASN A 36 18.75 -11.00 1.88
N TRP A 37 18.86 -9.72 2.29
CA TRP A 37 18.59 -8.60 1.36
C TRP A 37 19.50 -8.58 0.13
N LYS A 38 20.72 -9.19 0.23
CA LYS A 38 21.64 -9.36 -0.92
C LYS A 38 21.14 -10.37 -1.97
N MET A 39 20.10 -11.13 -1.67
CA MET A 39 19.49 -12.10 -2.58
C MET A 39 18.48 -11.44 -3.54
N PHE A 40 18.06 -10.21 -3.24
CA PHE A 40 17.12 -9.46 -4.07
C PHE A 40 17.85 -8.65 -5.14
N PHE A 41 17.26 -8.58 -6.33
CA PHE A 41 17.62 -7.54 -7.27
C PHE A 41 17.22 -6.16 -6.71
N PRO A 42 17.89 -5.05 -7.14
CA PRO A 42 17.57 -3.71 -6.63
C PRO A 42 16.08 -3.35 -6.78
N GLU A 43 15.45 -3.74 -7.88
CA GLU A 43 14.05 -3.49 -8.19
C GLU A 43 13.11 -4.27 -7.25
N GLU A 44 13.46 -5.52 -6.94
CA GLU A 44 12.70 -6.36 -5.99
C GLU A 44 12.80 -5.80 -4.58
N LEU A 45 14.00 -5.39 -4.16
CA LEU A 45 14.22 -4.77 -2.87
C LEU A 45 13.47 -3.44 -2.75
N GLN A 46 13.42 -2.65 -3.82
CA GLN A 46 12.64 -1.42 -3.88
C GLN A 46 11.15 -1.68 -3.66
N VAL A 47 10.58 -2.67 -4.36
CA VAL A 47 9.17 -3.05 -4.19
C VAL A 47 8.90 -3.58 -2.77
N LEU A 48 9.83 -4.36 -2.21
CA LEU A 48 9.70 -4.88 -0.84
C LEU A 48 9.65 -3.76 0.20
N LEU A 49 10.49 -2.72 0.03
CA LEU A 49 10.60 -1.61 0.98
C LEU A 49 9.53 -0.53 0.77
N GLN A 50 9.20 -0.23 -0.47
CA GLN A 50 8.29 0.87 -0.82
C GLN A 50 6.84 0.42 -1.05
N GLY A 51 6.63 -0.85 -1.39
CA GLY A 51 5.34 -1.35 -1.83
C GLY A 51 4.96 -0.90 -3.24
N TYR A 52 3.82 -1.38 -3.69
CA TYR A 52 3.21 -0.98 -4.97
C TYR A 52 2.48 0.35 -4.82
N THR A 53 2.54 1.17 -5.86
CA THR A 53 1.87 2.49 -5.94
C THR A 53 0.83 2.58 -7.05
N THR A 54 0.81 1.56 -7.93
CA THR A 54 -0.17 1.42 -9.03
C THR A 54 -1.02 0.20 -8.77
N PHE A 55 -2.35 0.34 -8.89
CA PHE A 55 -3.28 -0.68 -8.46
C PHE A 55 -4.34 -0.98 -9.51
N ASP A 56 -4.66 -2.26 -9.66
CA ASP A 56 -5.92 -2.69 -10.29
C ASP A 56 -7.03 -2.70 -9.21
N TRP A 57 -7.83 -1.65 -9.19
CA TRP A 57 -8.91 -1.49 -8.22
C TRP A 57 -10.04 -2.53 -8.33
N HIS A 58 -10.17 -3.21 -9.48
CA HIS A 58 -11.10 -4.32 -9.62
C HIS A 58 -10.64 -5.57 -8.84
N LEU A 59 -9.32 -5.75 -8.68
CA LEU A 59 -8.79 -6.79 -7.79
C LEU A 59 -9.13 -6.52 -6.33
N LEU A 60 -9.14 -5.24 -5.91
CA LEU A 60 -9.56 -4.87 -4.56
C LEU A 60 -11.00 -5.31 -4.29
N GLU A 61 -11.94 -4.99 -5.20
CA GLU A 61 -13.34 -5.43 -5.10
C GLU A 61 -13.48 -6.95 -5.15
N LYS A 62 -12.72 -7.63 -6.00
CA LYS A 62 -12.75 -9.08 -6.13
C LYS A 62 -12.32 -9.80 -4.84
N ASN A 63 -11.41 -9.21 -4.10
CA ASN A 63 -10.75 -9.81 -2.93
C ASN A 63 -11.39 -9.43 -1.59
N VAL A 64 -12.41 -8.56 -1.59
CA VAL A 64 -13.10 -8.15 -0.37
C VAL A 64 -13.94 -9.30 0.20
N LYS A 65 -14.00 -9.35 1.52
CA LYS A 65 -14.93 -10.22 2.26
C LYS A 65 -16.08 -9.37 2.80
N TYR A 66 -17.25 -9.94 2.85
CA TYR A 66 -18.43 -9.30 3.42
C TYR A 66 -18.83 -10.02 4.70
N SER A 67 -19.23 -9.25 5.72
CA SER A 67 -19.80 -9.73 6.97
C SER A 67 -21.04 -8.90 7.27
N GLN A 68 -22.15 -9.54 7.60
CA GLN A 68 -23.46 -8.89 7.76
C GLN A 68 -23.98 -8.19 6.46
N TYR A 69 -23.28 -8.41 5.36
CA TYR A 69 -23.62 -7.97 4.02
C TYR A 69 -23.53 -9.14 3.05
N GLU A 70 -24.37 -9.10 2.02
CA GLU A 70 -24.19 -9.89 0.82
C GLU A 70 -23.61 -9.02 -0.31
N LYS A 71 -22.90 -9.64 -1.24
CA LYS A 71 -22.30 -8.93 -2.39
C LYS A 71 -23.33 -8.15 -3.22
N LEU A 72 -24.57 -8.60 -3.22
CA LEU A 72 -25.67 -8.01 -4.01
C LEU A 72 -26.46 -6.96 -3.25
N ASP A 73 -26.17 -6.69 -1.99
CA ASP A 73 -26.83 -5.67 -1.20
C ASP A 73 -26.69 -4.28 -1.85
N GLN A 74 -27.76 -3.50 -1.78
CA GLN A 74 -27.80 -2.19 -2.46
C GLN A 74 -26.71 -1.25 -1.94
N THR A 75 -26.43 -1.24 -0.64
CA THR A 75 -25.35 -0.45 -0.03
C THR A 75 -23.98 -0.83 -0.60
N ILE A 76 -23.71 -2.12 -0.77
CA ILE A 76 -22.46 -2.61 -1.35
C ILE A 76 -22.33 -2.22 -2.82
N ARG A 77 -23.39 -2.35 -3.60
CA ARG A 77 -23.42 -1.91 -5.01
C ARG A 77 -23.18 -0.40 -5.13
N ASN A 78 -23.83 0.39 -4.29
CA ASN A 78 -23.65 1.84 -4.25
C ASN A 78 -22.21 2.20 -3.89
N PHE A 79 -21.66 1.57 -2.85
CA PHE A 79 -20.28 1.77 -2.44
C PHE A 79 -19.30 1.56 -3.61
N TRP A 80 -19.34 0.40 -4.29
CA TRP A 80 -18.44 0.11 -5.40
C TRP A 80 -18.69 1.00 -6.62
N THR A 81 -19.94 1.35 -6.90
CA THR A 81 -20.27 2.29 -7.97
C THR A 81 -19.64 3.66 -7.74
N VAL A 82 -19.69 4.16 -6.51
CA VAL A 82 -19.04 5.42 -6.13
C VAL A 82 -17.52 5.28 -6.13
N PHE A 83 -17.01 4.21 -5.51
CA PHE A 83 -15.57 3.97 -5.41
C PHE A 83 -14.87 3.96 -6.78
N HIS A 84 -15.42 3.22 -7.76
CA HIS A 84 -14.80 3.14 -9.09
C HIS A 84 -14.81 4.48 -9.85
N LYS A 85 -15.76 5.36 -9.54
CA LYS A 85 -15.82 6.73 -10.12
C LYS A 85 -14.87 7.73 -9.45
N LEU A 86 -14.30 7.39 -8.29
CA LEU A 86 -13.35 8.27 -7.63
C LEU A 86 -12.06 8.44 -8.46
N PRO A 87 -11.45 9.63 -8.45
CA PRO A 87 -10.13 9.82 -9.02
C PRO A 87 -9.08 9.01 -8.24
N GLU A 88 -7.96 8.70 -8.90
CA GLU A 88 -6.89 7.83 -8.37
C GLU A 88 -6.41 8.27 -6.97
N GLU A 89 -6.24 9.58 -6.77
CA GLU A 89 -5.81 10.13 -5.47
C GLU A 89 -6.81 9.84 -4.35
N LYS A 90 -8.11 9.87 -4.64
CA LYS A 90 -9.14 9.55 -3.65
C LYS A 90 -9.19 8.05 -3.32
N LYS A 91 -8.93 7.20 -4.30
CA LYS A 91 -8.80 5.76 -4.08
C LYS A 91 -7.59 5.42 -3.20
N LYS A 92 -6.46 6.12 -3.39
CA LYS A 92 -5.29 6.00 -2.51
C LYS A 92 -5.60 6.51 -1.09
N MET A 93 -6.32 7.62 -0.95
CA MET A 93 -6.78 8.09 0.36
C MET A 93 -7.68 7.06 1.06
N PHE A 94 -8.49 6.33 0.31
CA PHE A 94 -9.26 5.21 0.86
C PHE A 94 -8.36 4.10 1.41
N LEU A 95 -7.26 3.76 0.73
CA LEU A 95 -6.28 2.81 1.28
C LEU A 95 -5.66 3.32 2.58
N VAL A 96 -5.29 4.60 2.63
CA VAL A 96 -4.79 5.22 3.88
C VAL A 96 -5.82 5.11 5.01
N PHE A 97 -7.08 5.40 4.70
CA PHE A 97 -8.18 5.29 5.66
C PHE A 97 -8.36 3.85 6.16
N LEU A 98 -8.27 2.87 5.26
CA LEU A 98 -8.50 1.46 5.56
C LEU A 98 -7.30 0.76 6.22
N SER A 99 -6.07 1.08 5.82
CA SER A 99 -4.87 0.34 6.21
C SER A 99 -3.77 1.18 6.85
N GLY A 100 -3.93 2.51 6.87
CA GLY A 100 -2.90 3.44 7.34
C GLY A 100 -1.83 3.76 6.29
N SER A 101 -1.89 3.18 5.08
CA SER A 101 -0.90 3.41 4.02
C SER A 101 -1.54 3.48 2.64
N ASP A 102 -1.02 4.35 1.79
CA ASP A 102 -1.36 4.40 0.35
C ASP A 102 -0.57 3.38 -0.48
N ARG A 103 0.22 2.54 0.17
CA ARG A 103 1.09 1.53 -0.45
C ARG A 103 0.75 0.15 0.08
N ILE A 104 0.79 -0.82 -0.82
CA ILE A 104 0.56 -2.22 -0.47
C ILE A 104 1.86 -2.98 -0.71
N THR A 105 2.38 -3.57 0.37
CA THR A 105 3.61 -4.38 0.34
C THR A 105 3.32 -5.83 -0.03
N GLY A 106 4.35 -6.59 -0.32
CA GLY A 106 4.25 -8.00 -0.66
C GLY A 106 3.74 -8.25 -2.08
N TYR A 107 2.72 -9.05 -2.22
CA TYR A 107 2.17 -9.44 -3.54
C TYR A 107 1.11 -8.46 -4.07
N GLY A 108 1.08 -7.23 -3.59
CA GLY A 108 0.14 -6.20 -4.04
C GLY A 108 -1.33 -6.54 -3.72
N LEU A 109 -2.25 -6.00 -4.54
CA LEU A 109 -3.70 -6.20 -4.35
C LEU A 109 -4.14 -7.67 -4.53
N GLU A 110 -3.35 -8.53 -5.16
CA GLU A 110 -3.69 -9.94 -5.30
C GLU A 110 -3.84 -10.65 -3.95
N CYS A 111 -3.03 -10.26 -2.98
CA CYS A 111 -3.05 -10.83 -1.63
C CYS A 111 -3.69 -9.91 -0.59
N PHE A 112 -4.02 -8.67 -0.96
CA PHE A 112 -4.66 -7.74 -0.04
C PHE A 112 -6.12 -8.16 0.20
N ARG A 113 -6.45 -8.40 1.46
CA ARG A 113 -7.79 -8.83 1.91
C ARG A 113 -8.28 -7.89 2.98
N PHE A 114 -9.48 -7.37 2.79
CA PHE A 114 -10.18 -6.61 3.82
C PHE A 114 -11.65 -7.04 3.91
N CYS A 115 -12.31 -6.64 4.96
CA CYS A 115 -13.71 -6.96 5.20
C CYS A 115 -14.56 -5.69 5.20
N ILE A 116 -15.73 -5.74 4.58
CA ILE A 116 -16.77 -4.74 4.76
C ILE A 116 -17.85 -5.37 5.64
N THR A 117 -18.22 -4.70 6.73
CA THR A 117 -19.23 -5.18 7.68
C THR A 117 -20.23 -4.08 8.01
N ASP A 118 -21.48 -4.49 8.25
CA ASP A 118 -22.51 -3.63 8.81
C ASP A 118 -22.29 -3.53 10.34
N PRO A 119 -22.12 -2.35 10.91
CA PRO A 119 -22.02 -2.17 12.36
C PRO A 119 -23.36 -2.37 13.09
N GLN A 120 -24.47 -2.60 12.35
CA GLN A 120 -25.81 -2.85 12.88
C GLN A 120 -26.27 -1.75 13.86
N LEU A 121 -26.16 -0.49 13.45
CA LEU A 121 -26.56 0.67 14.25
C LEU A 121 -28.08 0.92 14.14
N ASP A 122 -28.69 1.38 15.22
CA ASP A 122 -30.13 1.69 15.25
C ASP A 122 -30.49 2.84 14.29
N ASN A 123 -29.61 3.85 14.16
CA ASN A 123 -29.77 5.00 13.25
C ASN A 123 -28.54 5.13 12.33
N PRO A 124 -28.42 4.29 11.28
CA PRO A 124 -27.22 4.25 10.45
C PRO A 124 -26.90 5.58 9.74
N ASP A 125 -27.91 6.38 9.40
CA ASP A 125 -27.74 7.67 8.72
C ASP A 125 -27.03 8.74 9.58
N GLU A 126 -26.96 8.56 10.90
CA GLU A 126 -26.27 9.47 11.80
C GLU A 126 -24.76 9.19 11.89
N PHE A 127 -24.30 8.11 11.30
CA PHE A 127 -22.90 7.66 11.43
C PHE A 127 -22.18 7.65 10.08
N CYS A 128 -20.93 8.11 10.11
CA CYS A 128 -20.03 7.96 8.98
C CYS A 128 -19.37 6.58 8.99
N PRO A 129 -18.98 6.06 7.83
CA PRO A 129 -18.13 4.87 7.76
C PRO A 129 -16.82 5.08 8.53
N TYR A 130 -16.35 4.03 9.20
CA TYR A 130 -15.07 4.03 9.93
C TYR A 130 -14.30 2.74 9.67
N ALA A 131 -13.01 2.73 9.98
CA ALA A 131 -12.14 1.60 9.70
C ALA A 131 -11.34 1.15 10.92
N SER A 132 -11.12 -0.16 11.02
CA SER A 132 -10.12 -0.76 11.90
C SER A 132 -8.90 -1.13 11.07
N THR A 133 -7.85 -0.32 11.14
CA THR A 133 -6.66 -0.47 10.31
C THR A 133 -5.88 -1.76 10.61
N CYS A 134 -5.78 -2.14 11.88
CA CYS A 134 -5.07 -3.35 12.29
C CYS A 134 -5.75 -4.64 11.80
N SER A 135 -7.09 -4.62 11.66
CA SER A 135 -7.87 -5.78 11.23
C SER A 135 -8.30 -5.69 9.77
N LEU A 136 -8.01 -4.57 9.09
CA LEU A 136 -8.46 -4.27 7.74
C LEU A 136 -9.99 -4.46 7.59
N ILE A 137 -10.75 -3.81 8.47
CA ILE A 137 -12.22 -3.86 8.45
C ILE A 137 -12.76 -2.46 8.20
N LEU A 138 -13.61 -2.35 7.18
CA LEU A 138 -14.45 -1.19 6.93
C LEU A 138 -15.83 -1.43 7.55
N PHE A 139 -16.21 -0.60 8.49
CA PHE A 139 -17.57 -0.54 9.02
C PHE A 139 -18.38 0.45 8.18
N LEU A 140 -19.32 -0.08 7.45
CA LEU A 140 -20.17 0.68 6.53
C LEU A 140 -21.61 0.59 7.01
N PRO A 141 -22.21 1.67 7.57
CA PRO A 141 -23.62 1.68 7.93
C PRO A 141 -24.52 1.49 6.70
N ARG A 142 -25.69 0.88 6.89
CA ARG A 142 -26.67 0.62 5.80
C ARG A 142 -27.33 1.87 5.28
#